data_7ec1f8563abbc7013bc8d7b1b9bd0fa4
#
_entry.id   7ec1f8563abbc7013bc8d7b1b9bd0fa4
#
_cell.length_a   1.000
_cell.length_b   1.000
_cell.length_c   1.000
_cell.angle_alpha   90.00
_cell.angle_beta   90.00
_cell.angle_gamma   90.00
#
_symmetry.space_group_name_H-M   'P 1'
#
loop_
_entity.id
_entity.type
_entity.pdbx_description
1 polymer ?
#
loop_
_entity_poly.entity_id
_entity_poly.type
_entity_poly.pdbx_seq_one_letter_code
_entity_poly.pdbx_strand_id
1 'polypeptide(L)'
;MKNFLKTLLWIVIIGVILFGIYYVLPEYPQNFIKSFVQPIVNSEAKTRIQQVQNLAVEGVDGQTYKTVLEKNTGMSCWVYETREEEPGVEYVIYMGNGASVNMKDYTDYKGKLYTSCEVKFEFKITGNSVEIYPYLDGVKMNIEDGQHVEQNKEVRKIILQQLYGGVQSE
;
A
#
# COMPACT_ATOMS: atom_id res chain seq x y z
N MET A 1 -45.75 -8.43 -10.14
CA MET A 1 -45.23 -7.02 -10.21
C MET A 1 -44.99 -6.42 -8.81
N LYS A 2 -45.92 -6.38 -7.87
CA LYS A 2 -45.71 -5.76 -6.54
C LYS A 2 -44.54 -6.32 -5.74
N ASN A 3 -44.31 -7.64 -5.77
CA ASN A 3 -43.18 -8.26 -5.04
C ASN A 3 -41.82 -7.93 -5.68
N PHE A 4 -41.74 -7.87 -7.00
CA PHE A 4 -40.55 -7.48 -7.71
C PHE A 4 -40.12 -6.03 -7.38
N LEU A 5 -41.07 -5.10 -7.35
CA LEU A 5 -40.83 -3.70 -7.01
C LEU A 5 -40.34 -3.53 -5.56
N LYS A 6 -40.91 -4.34 -4.62
CA LYS A 6 -40.45 -4.35 -3.23
C LYS A 6 -39.00 -4.87 -3.10
N THR A 7 -38.69 -5.97 -3.80
CA THR A 7 -37.33 -6.54 -3.79
C THR A 7 -36.34 -5.56 -4.38
N LEU A 8 -36.66 -4.90 -5.50
CA LEU A 8 -35.81 -3.88 -6.11
C LEU A 8 -35.58 -2.70 -5.16
N LEU A 9 -36.61 -2.22 -4.47
CA LEU A 9 -36.51 -1.14 -3.50
C LEU A 9 -35.56 -1.51 -2.35
N TRP A 10 -35.66 -2.73 -1.81
CA TRP A 10 -34.76 -3.22 -0.76
C TRP A 10 -33.31 -3.31 -1.22
N ILE A 11 -33.05 -3.75 -2.45
CA ILE A 11 -31.70 -3.80 -3.03
C ILE A 11 -31.11 -2.39 -3.11
N VAL A 12 -31.89 -1.41 -3.55
CA VAL A 12 -31.46 0.00 -3.62
C VAL A 12 -31.17 0.55 -2.23
N ILE A 13 -32.04 0.32 -1.25
CA ILE A 13 -31.85 0.79 0.13
C ILE A 13 -30.57 0.18 0.74
N ILE A 14 -30.38 -1.13 0.58
CA ILE A 14 -29.17 -1.80 1.07
C ILE A 14 -27.92 -1.25 0.36
N GLY A 15 -27.98 -1.02 -0.95
CA GLY A 15 -26.90 -0.41 -1.72
C GLY A 15 -26.52 0.97 -1.20
N VAL A 16 -27.49 1.84 -0.93
CA VAL A 16 -27.26 3.19 -0.37
C VAL A 16 -26.65 3.11 1.03
N ILE A 17 -27.13 2.19 1.88
CA ILE A 17 -26.57 2.00 3.23
C ILE A 17 -25.11 1.53 3.15
N LEU A 18 -24.81 0.52 2.33
CA LEU A 18 -23.45 0.00 2.16
C LEU A 18 -22.51 1.06 1.59
N PHE A 19 -22.99 1.87 0.64
CA PHE A 19 -22.26 2.98 0.07
C PHE A 19 -21.95 4.04 1.15
N GLY A 20 -22.94 4.41 1.97
CA GLY A 20 -22.74 5.33 3.09
C GLY A 20 -21.72 4.81 4.11
N ILE A 21 -21.82 3.53 4.47
CA ILE A 21 -20.85 2.88 5.37
C ILE A 21 -19.44 2.94 4.77
N TYR A 22 -19.28 2.64 3.49
CA TYR A 22 -17.97 2.67 2.82
C TYR A 22 -17.26 4.02 2.99
N TYR A 23 -17.98 5.15 2.87
CA TYR A 23 -17.38 6.49 3.00
C TYR A 23 -17.00 6.90 4.43
N VAL A 24 -17.54 6.21 5.45
CA VAL A 24 -17.20 6.47 6.86
C VAL A 24 -16.10 5.54 7.38
N LEU A 25 -15.71 4.51 6.60
CA LEU A 25 -14.63 3.60 6.98
C LEU A 25 -13.28 4.33 6.97
N PRO A 26 -12.34 3.95 7.85
CA PRO A 26 -10.93 4.35 7.74
C PRO A 26 -10.30 3.94 6.39
N GLU A 27 -9.19 4.58 6.04
CA GLU A 27 -8.51 4.38 4.75
C GLU A 27 -8.20 2.89 4.46
N TYR A 28 -7.70 2.16 5.45
CA TYR A 28 -7.32 0.76 5.26
C TYR A 28 -8.50 -0.15 4.84
N PRO A 29 -9.64 -0.20 5.55
CA PRO A 29 -10.80 -0.97 5.10
C PRO A 29 -11.36 -0.52 3.75
N GLN A 30 -11.35 0.78 3.45
CA GLN A 30 -11.78 1.28 2.14
C GLN A 30 -10.88 0.74 1.03
N ASN A 31 -9.56 0.83 1.19
CA ASN A 31 -8.59 0.34 0.23
C ASN A 31 -8.63 -1.19 0.10
N PHE A 32 -8.91 -1.90 1.19
CA PHE A 32 -9.11 -3.35 1.14
C PHE A 32 -10.29 -3.74 0.25
N ILE A 33 -11.45 -3.08 0.41
CA ILE A 33 -12.62 -3.30 -0.47
C ILE A 33 -12.30 -2.90 -1.91
N LYS A 34 -11.68 -1.74 -2.11
CA LYS A 34 -11.30 -1.21 -3.42
C LYS A 34 -10.36 -2.18 -4.17
N SER A 35 -9.44 -2.84 -3.47
CA SER A 35 -8.48 -3.78 -4.06
C SER A 35 -9.12 -4.99 -4.74
N PHE A 36 -10.30 -5.42 -4.30
CA PHE A 36 -11.05 -6.50 -4.94
C PHE A 36 -11.83 -6.04 -6.17
N VAL A 37 -12.40 -4.85 -6.10
CA VAL A 37 -13.29 -4.33 -7.15
C VAL A 37 -12.51 -3.71 -8.30
N GLN A 38 -11.49 -2.93 -7.98
CA GLN A 38 -10.75 -2.12 -8.94
C GLN A 38 -10.12 -2.92 -10.09
N PRO A 39 -9.43 -4.06 -9.86
CA PRO A 39 -8.86 -4.84 -10.97
C PRO A 39 -9.90 -5.49 -11.90
N ILE A 40 -11.17 -5.56 -11.46
CA ILE A 40 -12.26 -6.11 -12.26
C ILE A 40 -12.84 -5.04 -13.18
N VAL A 41 -13.03 -3.82 -12.66
CA VAL A 41 -13.73 -2.73 -13.37
C VAL A 41 -12.79 -1.77 -14.09
N ASN A 42 -11.49 -1.78 -13.76
CA ASN A 42 -10.48 -0.88 -14.32
C ASN A 42 -9.24 -1.67 -14.78
N SER A 43 -9.11 -1.85 -16.10
CA SER A 43 -7.99 -2.58 -16.71
C SER A 43 -6.64 -1.86 -16.55
N GLU A 44 -6.64 -0.53 -16.51
CA GLU A 44 -5.44 0.27 -16.26
C GLU A 44 -4.92 0.04 -14.85
N ALA A 45 -5.79 0.16 -13.84
CA ALA A 45 -5.46 -0.15 -12.46
C ALA A 45 -4.85 -1.55 -12.31
N LYS A 46 -5.46 -2.56 -12.94
CA LYS A 46 -4.92 -3.93 -12.96
C LYS A 46 -3.51 -3.98 -13.53
N THR A 47 -3.29 -3.34 -14.66
CA THR A 47 -2.00 -3.33 -15.36
C THR A 47 -0.93 -2.65 -14.50
N ARG A 48 -1.22 -1.48 -13.94
CA ARG A 48 -0.28 -0.73 -13.09
C ARG A 48 0.06 -1.47 -11.81
N ILE A 49 -0.93 -2.04 -11.14
CA ILE A 49 -0.71 -2.88 -9.95
C ILE A 49 0.23 -4.05 -10.29
N GLN A 50 -0.05 -4.79 -11.37
CA GLN A 50 0.80 -5.91 -11.78
C GLN A 50 2.21 -5.47 -12.16
N GLN A 51 2.37 -4.33 -12.83
CA GLN A 51 3.66 -3.77 -13.17
C GLN A 51 4.49 -3.53 -11.91
N VAL A 52 3.94 -2.86 -10.90
CA VAL A 52 4.63 -2.56 -9.63
C VAL A 52 4.91 -3.83 -8.83
N GLN A 53 3.94 -4.73 -8.74
CA GLN A 53 4.09 -6.02 -8.06
C GLN A 53 5.29 -6.83 -8.59
N ASN A 54 5.57 -6.74 -9.89
CA ASN A 54 6.64 -7.48 -10.56
C ASN A 54 7.98 -6.74 -10.62
N LEU A 55 8.08 -5.51 -10.10
CA LEU A 55 9.37 -4.83 -10.00
C LEU A 55 10.31 -5.63 -9.08
N ALA A 56 11.56 -5.76 -9.50
CA ALA A 56 12.60 -6.36 -8.67
C ALA A 56 12.89 -5.48 -7.45
N VAL A 57 13.12 -6.12 -6.31
CA VAL A 57 13.45 -5.44 -5.06
C VAL A 57 14.96 -5.31 -4.91
N GLU A 58 15.44 -4.08 -4.78
CA GLU A 58 16.83 -3.82 -4.49
C GLU A 58 17.21 -4.34 -3.09
N GLY A 59 18.24 -5.17 -3.03
CA GLY A 59 18.75 -5.73 -1.77
C GLY A 59 18.04 -6.99 -1.27
N VAL A 60 17.11 -7.56 -2.07
CA VAL A 60 16.49 -8.88 -1.82
C VAL A 60 16.51 -9.66 -3.13
N ASP A 61 17.63 -10.36 -3.37
CA ASP A 61 17.93 -10.97 -4.66
C ASP A 61 16.83 -11.91 -5.18
N GLY A 62 16.50 -11.73 -6.46
CA GLY A 62 15.51 -12.55 -7.16
C GLY A 62 14.06 -12.39 -6.69
N GLN A 63 13.79 -11.42 -5.81
CA GLN A 63 12.43 -11.19 -5.29
C GLN A 63 11.76 -9.98 -5.93
N THR A 64 10.43 -10.01 -5.96
CA THR A 64 9.58 -8.90 -6.40
C THR A 64 8.94 -8.19 -5.21
N TYR A 65 8.48 -6.95 -5.43
CA TYR A 65 7.75 -6.23 -4.38
C TYR A 65 6.55 -7.01 -3.84
N LYS A 66 5.80 -7.69 -4.70
CA LYS A 66 4.70 -8.55 -4.24
C LYS A 66 5.19 -9.59 -3.24
N THR A 67 6.22 -10.37 -3.61
CA THR A 67 6.73 -11.45 -2.77
C THR A 67 7.25 -10.94 -1.43
N VAL A 68 7.98 -9.83 -1.45
CA VAL A 68 8.59 -9.26 -0.24
C VAL A 68 7.54 -8.68 0.70
N LEU A 69 6.63 -7.86 0.16
CA LEU A 69 5.66 -7.13 0.98
C LEU A 69 4.57 -8.05 1.56
N GLU A 70 4.15 -9.09 0.81
CA GLU A 70 3.09 -10.00 1.26
C GLU A 70 3.60 -11.13 2.18
N LYS A 71 4.93 -11.31 2.32
CA LYS A 71 5.48 -12.49 3.03
C LYS A 71 5.22 -12.49 4.53
N ASN A 72 5.47 -11.39 5.21
CA ASN A 72 5.38 -11.27 6.67
C ASN A 72 4.37 -10.19 7.12
N THR A 73 3.46 -9.82 6.26
CA THR A 73 2.30 -9.00 6.59
C THR A 73 1.05 -9.89 6.66
N GLY A 74 0.11 -9.52 7.50
CA GLY A 74 -1.20 -10.17 7.59
C GLY A 74 -2.10 -9.84 6.41
N MET A 75 -3.33 -9.38 6.66
CA MET A 75 -4.18 -8.89 5.57
C MET A 75 -3.48 -7.76 4.85
N SER A 76 -3.45 -7.86 3.52
CA SER A 76 -2.81 -6.85 2.68
C SER A 76 -3.65 -6.53 1.45
N CYS A 77 -3.45 -5.35 0.89
CA CYS A 77 -4.14 -4.92 -0.31
C CYS A 77 -3.25 -4.07 -1.21
N TRP A 78 -3.58 -4.08 -2.50
CA TRP A 78 -2.98 -3.23 -3.52
C TRP A 78 -4.07 -2.41 -4.19
N VAL A 79 -3.90 -1.10 -4.24
CA VAL A 79 -4.84 -0.19 -4.90
C VAL A 79 -4.11 0.74 -5.86
N TYR A 80 -4.82 1.21 -6.86
CA TYR A 80 -4.37 2.22 -7.81
C TYR A 80 -5.19 3.49 -7.60
N GLU A 81 -4.56 4.65 -7.69
CA GLU A 81 -5.23 5.93 -7.66
C GLU A 81 -4.52 6.98 -8.51
N THR A 82 -5.26 7.99 -8.90
CA THR A 82 -4.77 9.25 -9.45
C THR A 82 -5.26 10.36 -8.55
N ARG A 83 -4.49 11.43 -8.41
CA ARG A 83 -4.81 12.58 -7.55
C ARG A 83 -5.04 13.81 -8.42
N GLU A 84 -6.10 14.56 -8.15
CA GLU A 84 -6.44 15.76 -8.93
C GLU A 84 -5.36 16.83 -8.82
N GLU A 85 -4.68 16.89 -7.69
CA GLU A 85 -3.61 17.84 -7.40
C GLU A 85 -2.31 17.56 -8.20
N GLU A 86 -2.14 16.34 -8.71
CA GLU A 86 -0.96 15.90 -9.44
C GLU A 86 -1.35 15.28 -10.79
N PRO A 87 -1.83 16.07 -11.76
CA PRO A 87 -2.26 15.54 -13.05
C PRO A 87 -1.11 14.85 -13.81
N GLY A 88 -1.37 13.65 -14.32
CA GLY A 88 -0.37 12.83 -15.03
C GLY A 88 0.53 12.00 -14.11
N VAL A 89 0.28 12.02 -12.80
CA VAL A 89 0.93 11.16 -11.83
C VAL A 89 -0.05 10.07 -11.40
N GLU A 90 0.44 8.84 -11.36
CA GLU A 90 -0.31 7.67 -10.95
C GLU A 90 0.31 7.09 -9.66
N TYR A 91 -0.51 6.49 -8.84
CA TYR A 91 -0.08 5.86 -7.60
C TYR A 91 -0.53 4.42 -7.55
N VAL A 92 0.39 3.53 -7.19
CA VAL A 92 0.06 2.19 -6.72
C VAL A 92 0.41 2.13 -5.24
N ILE A 93 -0.53 1.76 -4.42
CA ILE A 93 -0.37 1.74 -2.96
C ILE A 93 -0.54 0.31 -2.47
N TYR A 94 0.47 -0.17 -1.75
CA TYR A 94 0.39 -1.37 -0.95
C TYR A 94 0.12 -1.00 0.50
N MET A 95 -0.77 -1.72 1.16
CA MET A 95 -1.02 -1.64 2.60
C MET A 95 -1.10 -3.06 3.17
N GLY A 96 -0.42 -3.28 4.29
CA GLY A 96 -0.45 -4.53 5.03
C GLY A 96 -0.24 -4.27 6.52
N ASN A 97 -0.64 -5.18 7.38
CA ASN A 97 -0.50 -5.03 8.82
C ASN A 97 0.16 -6.24 9.47
N GLY A 98 0.48 -6.14 10.75
CA GLY A 98 1.05 -7.22 11.54
C GLY A 98 2.55 -7.45 11.34
N ALA A 99 3.22 -6.60 10.57
CA ALA A 99 4.66 -6.70 10.38
C ALA A 99 5.43 -6.16 11.60
N SER A 100 6.69 -6.61 11.72
CA SER A 100 7.64 -6.03 12.67
C SER A 100 8.86 -5.50 11.93
N VAL A 101 9.31 -4.29 12.25
CA VAL A 101 10.46 -3.64 11.63
C VAL A 101 11.28 -2.93 12.70
N ASN A 102 12.56 -3.24 12.79
CA ASN A 102 13.49 -2.61 13.73
C ASN A 102 14.21 -1.43 13.06
N MET A 103 13.89 -0.21 13.51
CA MET A 103 14.48 1.02 13.00
C MET A 103 15.27 1.78 14.09
N LYS A 104 15.62 1.13 15.22
CA LYS A 104 16.23 1.80 16.39
C LYS A 104 17.48 2.61 16.07
N ASP A 105 18.30 2.14 15.12
CA ASP A 105 19.55 2.79 14.74
C ASP A 105 19.38 3.96 13.75
N TYR A 106 18.14 4.21 13.30
CA TYR A 106 17.79 5.23 12.31
C TYR A 106 17.00 6.37 12.94
N THR A 107 17.66 7.14 13.84
CA THR A 107 17.03 8.22 14.63
C THR A 107 16.39 9.31 13.78
N ASP A 108 16.99 9.68 12.65
CA ASP A 108 16.47 10.67 11.69
C ASP A 108 15.14 10.22 11.05
N TYR A 109 14.88 8.91 11.06
CA TYR A 109 13.66 8.27 10.57
C TYR A 109 12.72 7.85 11.70
N LYS A 110 12.70 8.57 12.82
CA LYS A 110 11.94 8.24 14.03
C LYS A 110 12.21 6.81 14.50
N GLY A 111 13.51 6.47 14.62
CA GLY A 111 14.01 5.14 14.89
C GLY A 111 13.46 4.53 16.18
N LYS A 112 12.67 3.49 16.03
CA LYS A 112 12.12 2.64 17.08
C LYS A 112 11.89 1.23 16.58
N LEU A 113 11.56 0.33 17.47
CA LEU A 113 11.03 -0.97 17.10
C LEU A 113 9.53 -0.82 16.79
N TYR A 114 9.13 -1.09 15.55
CA TYR A 114 7.75 -1.20 15.14
C TYR A 114 7.31 -2.66 15.29
N THR A 115 6.28 -2.93 16.06
CA THR A 115 5.73 -4.30 16.28
C THR A 115 4.28 -4.34 15.88
N SER A 116 3.88 -5.35 15.11
CA SER A 116 2.53 -5.47 14.55
C SER A 116 2.05 -4.19 13.83
N CYS A 117 2.99 -3.49 13.20
CA CYS A 117 2.73 -2.19 12.59
C CYS A 117 1.95 -2.32 11.27
N GLU A 118 1.29 -1.23 10.89
CA GLU A 118 0.85 -1.00 9.53
C GLU A 118 2.05 -0.64 8.66
N VAL A 119 2.17 -1.33 7.53
CA VAL A 119 3.16 -1.06 6.49
C VAL A 119 2.44 -0.54 5.27
N LYS A 120 2.79 0.67 4.82
CA LYS A 120 2.33 1.20 3.54
C LYS A 120 3.53 1.49 2.64
N PHE A 121 3.44 1.08 1.37
CA PHE A 121 4.37 1.48 0.32
C PHE A 121 3.59 2.22 -0.75
N GLU A 122 3.98 3.45 -1.03
CA GLU A 122 3.42 4.28 -2.07
C GLU A 122 4.40 4.33 -3.25
N PHE A 123 3.98 3.86 -4.40
CA PHE A 123 4.72 3.88 -5.66
C PHE A 123 4.16 5.00 -6.52
N LYS A 124 4.88 6.12 -6.58
CA LYS A 124 4.54 7.27 -7.41
C LYS A 124 5.12 7.07 -8.80
N ILE A 125 4.25 7.02 -9.80
CA ILE A 125 4.60 6.73 -11.20
C ILE A 125 4.43 8.00 -12.01
N THR A 126 5.52 8.47 -12.63
CA THR A 126 5.51 9.62 -13.53
C THR A 126 6.17 9.21 -14.85
N GLY A 127 5.38 8.95 -15.86
CA GLY A 127 5.85 8.39 -17.12
C GLY A 127 6.51 7.02 -16.90
N ASN A 128 7.83 6.92 -17.10
CA ASN A 128 8.61 5.69 -16.91
C ASN A 128 9.35 5.64 -15.55
N SER A 129 9.24 6.69 -14.74
CA SER A 129 9.89 6.76 -13.43
C SER A 129 8.98 6.25 -12.34
N VAL A 130 9.54 5.52 -11.38
CA VAL A 130 8.83 5.05 -10.19
C VAL A 130 9.62 5.50 -8.95
N GLU A 131 9.01 6.35 -8.16
CA GLU A 131 9.52 6.74 -6.84
C GLU A 131 8.78 5.93 -5.77
N ILE A 132 9.47 5.56 -4.70
CA ILE A 132 8.93 4.62 -3.72
C ILE A 132 9.07 5.19 -2.32
N TYR A 133 7.97 5.31 -1.62
CA TYR A 133 7.86 5.89 -0.29
C TYR A 133 7.31 4.87 0.71
N PRO A 134 8.15 4.33 1.61
CA PRO A 134 7.70 3.46 2.69
C PRO A 134 7.14 4.27 3.87
N TYR A 135 6.12 3.71 4.52
CA TYR A 135 5.52 4.23 5.75
C TYR A 135 5.37 3.09 6.76
N LEU A 136 5.62 3.39 8.03
CA LEU A 136 5.39 2.51 9.18
C LEU A 136 4.48 3.24 10.17
N ASP A 137 3.32 2.66 10.49
CA ASP A 137 2.29 3.30 11.34
C ASP A 137 1.97 4.74 10.91
N GLY A 138 1.80 4.96 9.60
CA GLY A 138 1.53 6.28 9.02
C GLY A 138 2.73 7.24 8.98
N VAL A 139 3.89 6.85 9.52
CA VAL A 139 5.11 7.68 9.49
C VAL A 139 5.89 7.42 8.20
N LYS A 140 6.09 8.45 7.38
CA LYS A 140 6.89 8.39 6.17
C LYS A 140 8.37 8.14 6.51
N MET A 141 8.93 7.08 5.96
CA MET A 141 10.33 6.69 6.12
C MET A 141 11.18 7.23 4.96
N ASN A 142 11.06 8.54 4.73
CA ASN A 142 11.78 9.23 3.65
C ASN A 142 11.97 10.70 4.04
N ILE A 143 13.19 11.21 3.94
CA ILE A 143 13.51 12.61 4.17
C ILE A 143 13.55 13.31 2.82
N GLU A 144 12.70 14.33 2.66
CA GLU A 144 12.53 15.05 1.39
C GLU A 144 13.51 16.25 1.31
N ASP A 145 14.78 15.96 1.34
CA ASP A 145 15.80 16.90 0.94
C ASP A 145 16.79 16.20 -0.01
N GLY A 146 17.34 16.90 -0.94
CA GLY A 146 18.27 16.34 -1.93
C GLY A 146 19.56 15.73 -1.33
N GLN A 147 19.76 15.83 -0.02
CA GLN A 147 20.97 15.33 0.66
C GLN A 147 20.81 13.89 1.16
N HIS A 148 19.57 13.43 1.37
CA HIS A 148 19.27 12.12 1.96
C HIS A 148 18.88 11.03 0.95
N VAL A 149 19.10 11.22 -0.34
CA VAL A 149 18.66 10.28 -1.39
C VAL A 149 19.20 8.86 -1.17
N GLU A 150 20.51 8.73 -0.92
CA GLU A 150 21.13 7.41 -0.71
C GLU A 150 20.74 6.79 0.64
N GLN A 151 20.58 7.60 1.69
CA GLN A 151 20.10 7.14 2.99
C GLN A 151 18.65 6.64 2.89
N ASN A 152 17.78 7.34 2.16
CA ASN A 152 16.42 6.91 1.90
C ASN A 152 16.37 5.56 1.19
N LYS A 153 17.26 5.32 0.22
CA LYS A 153 17.38 4.02 -0.46
C LYS A 153 17.79 2.93 0.52
N GLU A 154 18.79 3.19 1.35
CA GLU A 154 19.28 2.23 2.33
C GLU A 154 18.21 1.90 3.38
N VAL A 155 17.52 2.91 3.92
CA VAL A 155 16.39 2.71 4.84
C VAL A 155 15.29 1.86 4.21
N ARG A 156 14.91 2.15 2.96
CA ARG A 156 13.93 1.35 2.24
C ARG A 156 14.38 -0.12 2.09
N LYS A 157 15.64 -0.33 1.72
CA LYS A 157 16.22 -1.67 1.57
C LYS A 157 16.17 -2.44 2.88
N ILE A 158 16.53 -1.82 4.00
CA ILE A 158 16.48 -2.43 5.33
C ILE A 158 15.05 -2.83 5.71
N ILE A 159 14.07 -1.95 5.49
CA ILE A 159 12.66 -2.27 5.71
C ILE A 159 12.27 -3.51 4.89
N LEU A 160 12.59 -3.53 3.60
CA LEU A 160 12.24 -4.62 2.70
C LEU A 160 12.94 -5.94 3.08
N GLN A 161 14.20 -5.90 3.50
CA GLN A 161 14.93 -7.08 3.98
C GLN A 161 14.28 -7.65 5.25
N GLN A 162 13.88 -6.80 6.20
CA GLN A 162 13.21 -7.23 7.42
C GLN A 162 11.79 -7.75 7.15
N LEU A 163 11.05 -7.14 6.22
CA LEU A 163 9.74 -7.65 5.77
C LEU A 163 9.88 -9.02 5.10
N TYR A 164 10.97 -9.28 4.39
CA TYR A 164 11.21 -10.58 3.76
C TYR A 164 11.77 -11.63 4.72
N GLY A 165 12.78 -11.28 5.48
CA GLY A 165 13.52 -12.20 6.36
C GLY A 165 12.96 -12.35 7.78
N GLY A 166 12.09 -11.42 8.19
CA GLY A 166 11.72 -11.22 9.59
C GLY A 166 12.74 -10.37 10.35
N VAL A 167 12.32 -9.81 11.47
CA VAL A 167 13.23 -9.10 12.38
C VAL A 167 14.11 -10.13 13.08
N GLN A 168 15.42 -10.08 12.88
CA GLN A 168 16.35 -10.89 13.68
C GLN A 168 16.30 -10.35 15.11
N SER A 169 15.84 -11.19 16.04
CA SER A 169 15.92 -10.89 17.48
C SER A 169 17.39 -11.08 17.89
N GLU A 170 18.07 -9.99 18.22
CA GLU A 170 19.28 -10.05 19.04
C GLU A 170 18.93 -10.37 20.49
#